data_f930fd3bd7f5d3ed6426ee16cec59756
#
_entry.id   f930fd3bd7f5d3ed6426ee16cec59756
#
_cell.length_a   1.000
_cell.length_b   1.000
_cell.length_c   1.000
_cell.angle_alpha   90.00
_cell.angle_beta   90.00
_cell.angle_gamma   90.00
#
_symmetry.space_group_name_H-M   'P 1'
#
loop_
_entity.id
_entity.type
_entity.pdbx_description
1 polymer ?
#
loop_
_entity_poly.entity_id
_entity_poly.type
_entity_poly.pdbx_seq_one_letter_code
_entity_poly.pdbx_strand_id
1 'polypeptide(L)'
;MIVYFVDECHVLGDTAVGYGWAPSNQRVSVLVQNNHDRQTYFGALQMLTGAFVLAEYPTANGDTTVAFMHRLRNKHPGRQLLILWDNVSYHYQGEMKEFLIDVNAFLEPDAWIVTCMRFAPYASEQNPIEHVWQIGKQYVRALFHSLRTFSDIKGAFERIKDMRFTFGDLAMYMSTCPENQQAI
;
A
#
# COMPACT_ATOMS: atom_id res chain seq x y z
N MET A 1 14.29 -12.24 7.55
CA MET A 1 13.54 -10.96 7.65
C MET A 1 12.66 -10.80 6.43
N ILE A 2 11.46 -10.24 6.55
CA ILE A 2 10.54 -9.92 5.45
C ILE A 2 10.45 -8.40 5.36
N VAL A 3 10.62 -7.83 4.17
CA VAL A 3 10.57 -6.37 3.96
C VAL A 3 9.30 -6.01 3.22
N TYR A 4 8.56 -5.05 3.75
CA TYR A 4 7.35 -4.50 3.17
C TYR A 4 7.45 -2.99 2.98
N PHE A 5 7.04 -2.53 1.82
CA PHE A 5 6.64 -1.15 1.58
C PHE A 5 5.16 -1.03 1.95
N VAL A 6 4.81 -0.13 2.84
CA VAL A 6 3.45 0.04 3.36
C VAL A 6 2.97 1.46 3.09
N ASP A 7 1.68 1.59 2.76
CA ASP A 7 1.04 2.88 2.52
C ASP A 7 -0.48 2.75 2.54
N GLU A 8 -1.20 3.87 2.59
CA GLU A 8 -2.65 3.95 2.51
C GLU A 8 -3.10 4.58 1.21
N CYS A 9 -4.22 4.07 0.72
CA CYS A 9 -4.88 4.62 -0.46
C CYS A 9 -6.37 4.86 -0.18
N HIS A 10 -6.86 6.00 -0.63
CA HIS A 10 -8.29 6.29 -0.62
C HIS A 10 -8.85 6.13 -2.02
N VAL A 11 -9.91 5.33 -2.12
CA VAL A 11 -10.75 5.19 -3.29
C VAL A 11 -12.03 5.97 -3.06
N LEU A 12 -12.34 6.88 -3.96
CA LEU A 12 -13.49 7.77 -3.91
C LEU A 12 -14.49 7.39 -4.99
N GLY A 13 -15.73 7.84 -4.86
CA GLY A 13 -16.77 7.64 -5.87
C GLY A 13 -16.43 8.23 -7.24
N ASP A 14 -15.52 9.22 -7.30
CA ASP A 14 -15.01 9.84 -8.52
C ASP A 14 -13.67 9.27 -9.02
N THR A 15 -13.18 8.19 -8.44
CA THR A 15 -11.89 7.56 -8.82
C THR A 15 -11.83 7.15 -10.29
N ALA A 16 -12.98 6.90 -10.93
CA ALA A 16 -13.07 6.59 -12.34
C ALA A 16 -12.82 7.81 -13.26
N VAL A 17 -12.87 9.04 -12.72
CA VAL A 17 -12.61 10.26 -13.48
C VAL A 17 -11.12 10.40 -13.79
N GLY A 18 -10.80 10.75 -15.03
CA GLY A 18 -9.42 10.91 -15.47
C GLY A 18 -9.34 11.61 -16.83
N TYR A 19 -8.15 11.67 -17.36
CA TYR A 19 -7.92 12.20 -18.72
C TYR A 19 -8.19 11.09 -19.75
N GLY A 20 -8.86 11.42 -20.84
CA GLY A 20 -9.11 10.54 -21.97
C GLY A 20 -8.91 11.28 -23.31
N TRP A 21 -8.61 10.53 -24.34
CA TRP A 21 -8.57 11.04 -25.70
C TRP A 21 -9.99 11.10 -26.26
N ALA A 22 -10.34 12.21 -26.89
CA ALA A 22 -11.61 12.40 -27.60
C ALA A 22 -11.36 13.16 -28.92
N PRO A 23 -12.25 13.04 -29.88
CA PRO A 23 -12.21 13.92 -31.06
C PRO A 23 -12.19 15.40 -30.67
N SER A 24 -11.52 16.22 -31.46
CA SER A 24 -11.46 17.66 -31.22
C SER A 24 -12.87 18.24 -31.04
N ASN A 25 -13.03 19.11 -30.06
CA ASN A 25 -14.30 19.74 -29.66
C ASN A 25 -15.39 18.79 -29.14
N GLN A 26 -15.06 17.56 -28.81
CA GLN A 26 -15.98 16.64 -28.12
C GLN A 26 -15.52 16.41 -26.68
N ARG A 27 -16.44 16.55 -25.73
CA ARG A 27 -16.19 16.20 -24.34
C ARG A 27 -16.73 14.79 -24.08
N VAL A 28 -15.89 13.93 -23.52
CA VAL A 28 -16.33 12.65 -22.99
C VAL A 28 -17.01 12.91 -21.66
N SER A 29 -18.28 12.58 -21.55
CA SER A 29 -19.03 12.66 -20.30
C SER A 29 -18.89 11.34 -19.56
N VAL A 30 -18.44 11.40 -18.31
CA VAL A 30 -18.38 10.27 -17.39
C VAL A 30 -19.48 10.47 -16.35
N LEU A 31 -20.28 9.43 -16.13
CA LEU A 31 -21.26 9.45 -15.04
C LEU A 31 -20.49 9.36 -13.71
N VAL A 32 -20.42 10.49 -13.02
CA VAL A 32 -19.85 10.56 -11.67
C VAL A 32 -21.00 10.47 -10.69
N GLN A 33 -21.00 9.47 -9.84
CA GLN A 33 -21.85 9.50 -8.65
C GLN A 33 -21.23 10.51 -7.70
N ASN A 34 -21.90 11.64 -7.53
CA ASN A 34 -21.47 12.70 -6.60
C ASN A 34 -21.75 12.26 -5.15
N ASN A 35 -21.27 11.08 -4.80
CA ASN A 35 -21.39 10.52 -3.46
C ASN A 35 -20.07 10.78 -2.73
N HIS A 36 -20.19 11.22 -1.49
CA HIS A 36 -19.06 11.29 -0.55
C HIS A 36 -18.54 9.90 -0.15
N ASP A 37 -18.84 8.88 -0.97
CA ASP A 37 -18.40 7.52 -0.75
C ASP A 37 -16.88 7.45 -0.84
N ARG A 38 -16.30 6.92 0.22
CA ARG A 38 -14.85 6.76 0.37
C ARG A 38 -14.55 5.42 1.01
N GLN A 39 -13.58 4.72 0.48
CA GLN A 39 -12.98 3.54 1.10
C GLN A 39 -11.50 3.78 1.33
N THR A 40 -11.04 3.50 2.53
CA THR A 40 -9.61 3.50 2.88
C THR A 40 -9.08 2.08 2.75
N TYR A 41 -7.95 1.94 2.08
CA TYR A 41 -7.19 0.71 1.96
C TYR A 41 -5.81 0.88 2.56
N PHE A 42 -5.36 -0.12 3.30
CA PHE A 42 -3.95 -0.31 3.63
C PHE A 42 -3.37 -1.34 2.68
N GLY A 43 -2.19 -1.06 2.17
CA GLY A 43 -1.45 -1.96 1.31
C GLY A 43 -0.06 -2.26 1.85
N ALA A 44 0.43 -3.45 1.55
CA ALA A 44 1.81 -3.83 1.81
C ALA A 44 2.38 -4.60 0.62
N LEU A 45 3.43 -4.06 0.01
CA LEU A 45 4.15 -4.66 -1.11
C LEU A 45 5.41 -5.33 -0.58
N GLN A 46 5.48 -6.65 -0.70
CA GLN A 46 6.67 -7.41 -0.29
C GLN A 46 7.81 -7.20 -1.30
N MET A 47 8.94 -6.70 -0.83
CA MET A 47 10.06 -6.27 -1.65
C MET A 47 10.60 -7.38 -2.56
N LEU A 48 10.84 -8.59 -2.04
CA LEU A 48 11.52 -9.65 -2.79
C LEU A 48 10.59 -10.42 -3.74
N THR A 49 9.32 -10.56 -3.39
CA THR A 49 8.39 -11.42 -4.13
C THR A 49 7.41 -10.65 -5.00
N GLY A 50 7.28 -9.34 -4.80
CA GLY A 50 6.24 -8.53 -5.41
C GLY A 50 4.82 -8.92 -4.99
N ALA A 51 4.68 -9.74 -3.94
CA ALA A 51 3.37 -10.10 -3.39
C ALA A 51 2.75 -8.88 -2.71
N PHE A 52 1.46 -8.69 -2.95
CA PHE A 52 0.72 -7.54 -2.43
C PHE A 52 -0.35 -7.98 -1.43
N VAL A 53 -0.42 -7.29 -0.32
CA VAL A 53 -1.46 -7.47 0.71
C VAL A 53 -2.32 -6.22 0.72
N LEU A 54 -3.62 -6.39 0.55
CA LEU A 54 -4.62 -5.31 0.61
C LEU A 54 -5.59 -5.58 1.75
N ALA A 55 -5.94 -4.55 2.50
CA ALA A 55 -6.97 -4.62 3.53
C ALA A 55 -7.81 -3.35 3.55
N GLU A 56 -9.13 -3.51 3.72
CA GLU A 56 -10.08 -2.43 3.89
C GLU A 56 -10.18 -2.00 5.34
N TYR A 57 -10.24 -0.69 5.56
CA TYR A 57 -10.52 -0.09 6.86
C TYR A 57 -11.44 1.13 6.69
N PRO A 58 -12.20 1.50 7.72
CA PRO A 58 -13.08 2.68 7.63
C PRO A 58 -12.29 3.99 7.54
N THR A 59 -11.10 4.02 8.13
CA THR A 59 -10.23 5.21 8.16
C THR A 59 -8.77 4.78 8.31
N ALA A 60 -7.83 5.71 8.10
CA ALA A 60 -6.43 5.56 8.43
C ALA A 60 -6.14 6.31 9.75
N ASN A 61 -5.72 5.57 10.76
CA ASN A 61 -5.32 6.06 12.08
C ASN A 61 -4.44 5.02 12.80
N GLY A 62 -4.02 5.30 14.03
CA GLY A 62 -3.17 4.40 14.81
C GLY A 62 -3.74 3.01 15.01
N ASP A 63 -5.03 2.91 15.41
CA ASP A 63 -5.70 1.61 15.64
C ASP A 63 -5.73 0.74 14.37
N THR A 64 -6.12 1.33 13.24
CA THR A 64 -6.19 0.61 11.97
C THR A 64 -4.81 0.24 11.44
N THR A 65 -3.80 1.07 11.71
CA THR A 65 -2.39 0.76 11.42
C THR A 65 -1.93 -0.45 12.23
N VAL A 66 -2.18 -0.47 13.54
CA VAL A 66 -1.86 -1.61 14.40
C VAL A 66 -2.59 -2.88 13.96
N ALA A 67 -3.89 -2.77 13.63
CA ALA A 67 -4.66 -3.91 13.11
C ALA A 67 -4.05 -4.46 11.81
N PHE A 68 -3.56 -3.59 10.93
CA PHE A 68 -2.87 -4.00 9.71
C PHE A 68 -1.51 -4.66 10.00
N MET A 69 -0.74 -4.15 10.99
CA MET A 69 0.50 -4.80 11.43
C MET A 69 0.26 -6.21 11.97
N HIS A 70 -0.77 -6.42 12.78
CA HIS A 70 -1.18 -7.75 13.22
C HIS A 70 -1.49 -8.68 12.03
N ARG A 71 -2.18 -8.18 11.00
CA ARG A 71 -2.46 -8.95 9.79
C ARG A 71 -1.18 -9.38 9.06
N LEU A 72 -0.19 -8.48 8.93
CA LEU A 72 1.10 -8.81 8.31
C LEU A 72 1.88 -9.83 9.14
N ARG A 73 1.91 -9.68 10.45
CA ARG A 73 2.56 -10.64 11.37
C ARG A 73 1.96 -12.04 11.26
N ASN A 74 0.62 -12.12 11.28
CA ASN A 74 -0.10 -13.41 11.17
C ASN A 74 0.18 -14.12 9.84
N LYS A 75 0.52 -13.36 8.79
CA LYS A 75 0.91 -13.93 7.48
C LYS A 75 2.30 -14.55 7.51
N HIS A 76 3.16 -14.13 8.45
CA HIS A 76 4.55 -14.58 8.57
C HIS A 76 4.92 -14.95 10.01
N PRO A 77 4.32 -16.01 10.56
CA PRO A 77 4.60 -16.41 11.93
C PRO A 77 6.09 -16.74 12.12
N GLY A 78 6.67 -16.25 13.22
CA GLY A 78 8.08 -16.46 13.55
C GLY A 78 9.11 -15.73 12.67
N ARG A 79 8.68 -14.84 11.78
CA ARG A 79 9.60 -14.05 10.94
C ARG A 79 9.64 -12.59 11.41
N GLN A 80 10.82 -11.99 11.33
CA GLN A 80 11.00 -10.56 11.52
C GLN A 80 10.45 -9.79 10.34
N LEU A 81 9.77 -8.67 10.62
CA LEU A 81 9.24 -7.74 9.61
C LEU A 81 10.01 -6.43 9.65
N LEU A 82 10.44 -5.96 8.50
CA LEU A 82 10.89 -4.59 8.27
C LEU A 82 9.83 -3.85 7.46
N ILE A 83 9.27 -2.80 8.03
CA ILE A 83 8.25 -1.96 7.44
C ILE A 83 8.87 -0.64 7.00
N LEU A 84 8.71 -0.31 5.73
CA LEU A 84 9.14 0.94 5.13
C LEU A 84 7.89 1.73 4.74
N TRP A 85 7.73 2.94 5.27
CA TRP A 85 6.55 3.78 5.07
C TRP A 85 6.87 5.28 5.12
N ASP A 86 5.86 6.11 4.90
CA ASP A 86 6.00 7.54 4.95
C ASP A 86 6.08 8.11 6.39
N ASN A 87 6.10 9.45 6.51
CA ASN A 87 6.26 10.16 7.76
C ASN A 87 4.94 10.58 8.43
N VAL A 88 3.83 9.95 8.12
CA VAL A 88 2.56 10.28 8.79
C VAL A 88 2.65 9.99 10.30
N SER A 89 2.10 10.88 11.12
CA SER A 89 2.31 10.86 12.57
C SER A 89 1.79 9.60 13.27
N TYR A 90 0.66 9.05 12.85
CA TYR A 90 0.09 7.82 13.42
C TYR A 90 0.90 6.55 13.11
N HIS A 91 1.93 6.63 12.24
CA HIS A 91 2.88 5.53 12.02
C HIS A 91 3.93 5.39 13.13
N TYR A 92 4.13 6.40 13.99
CA TYR A 92 5.18 6.37 15.01
C TYR A 92 4.77 6.98 16.36
N GLN A 93 3.51 7.39 16.52
CA GLN A 93 2.97 7.94 17.75
C GLN A 93 1.78 7.10 18.24
N GLY A 94 1.30 7.38 19.47
CA GLY A 94 0.13 6.73 20.04
C GLY A 94 0.21 5.20 19.98
N GLU A 95 -0.85 4.61 19.51
CA GLU A 95 -1.11 3.16 19.51
C GLU A 95 0.00 2.38 18.78
N MET A 96 0.54 2.95 17.70
CA MET A 96 1.63 2.29 16.96
C MET A 96 2.93 2.23 17.74
N LYS A 97 3.24 3.28 18.52
CA LYS A 97 4.40 3.30 19.42
C LYS A 97 4.26 2.25 20.53
N GLU A 98 3.08 2.17 21.14
CA GLU A 98 2.77 1.17 22.17
C GLU A 98 2.90 -0.25 21.59
N PHE A 99 2.30 -0.50 20.43
CA PHE A 99 2.43 -1.76 19.73
C PHE A 99 3.90 -2.16 19.47
N LEU A 100 4.76 -1.24 19.04
CA LEU A 100 6.18 -1.55 18.78
C LEU A 100 6.93 -1.86 20.08
N ILE A 101 6.62 -1.19 21.18
CA ILE A 101 7.18 -1.50 22.49
C ILE A 101 6.77 -2.90 22.93
N ASP A 102 5.48 -3.22 22.83
CA ASP A 102 4.94 -4.50 23.29
C ASP A 102 5.44 -5.68 22.46
N VAL A 103 5.43 -5.54 21.13
CA VAL A 103 5.82 -6.62 20.23
C VAL A 103 7.30 -6.97 20.28
N ASN A 104 8.13 -5.99 20.64
CA ASN A 104 9.58 -6.13 20.76
C ASN A 104 10.06 -6.20 22.23
N ALA A 105 9.12 -6.29 23.19
CA ALA A 105 9.46 -6.32 24.61
C ALA A 105 10.48 -7.43 24.93
N PHE A 106 11.48 -7.09 25.72
CA PHE A 106 12.57 -7.98 26.15
C PHE A 106 13.46 -8.52 25.03
N LEU A 107 13.41 -7.94 23.82
CA LEU A 107 14.27 -8.31 22.70
C LEU A 107 15.34 -7.24 22.46
N GLU A 108 16.54 -7.70 22.13
CA GLU A 108 17.57 -6.81 21.58
C GLU A 108 17.20 -6.33 20.17
N PRO A 109 17.73 -5.18 19.70
CA PRO A 109 17.33 -4.59 18.41
C PRO A 109 17.50 -5.50 17.19
N ASP A 110 18.47 -6.39 17.18
CA ASP A 110 18.72 -7.39 16.13
C ASP A 110 17.70 -8.53 16.12
N ALA A 111 17.02 -8.73 17.24
CA ALA A 111 15.98 -9.75 17.42
C ALA A 111 14.55 -9.20 17.33
N TRP A 112 14.35 -7.90 17.09
CA TRP A 112 13.02 -7.31 17.03
C TRP A 112 12.13 -8.00 16.00
N ILE A 113 10.88 -8.23 16.41
CA ILE A 113 9.87 -8.88 15.58
C ILE A 113 9.35 -7.92 14.49
N VAL A 114 9.19 -6.64 14.86
CA VAL A 114 8.77 -5.59 13.90
C VAL A 114 9.70 -4.39 14.02
N THR A 115 10.33 -4.05 12.92
CA THR A 115 11.12 -2.82 12.78
C THR A 115 10.45 -1.91 11.77
N CYS A 116 10.31 -0.63 12.10
CA CYS A 116 9.74 0.37 11.21
C CYS A 116 10.79 1.42 10.83
N MET A 117 10.90 1.71 9.55
CA MET A 117 11.75 2.76 9.00
C MET A 117 10.92 3.70 8.14
N ARG A 118 11.23 4.98 8.20
CA ARG A 118 10.54 6.01 7.44
C ARG A 118 11.37 6.44 6.24
N PHE A 119 10.70 6.71 5.12
CA PHE A 119 11.35 7.40 4.01
C PHE A 119 11.79 8.81 4.39
N ALA A 120 12.66 9.38 3.59
CA ALA A 120 13.01 10.78 3.73
C ALA A 120 11.76 11.67 3.58
N PRO A 121 11.68 12.80 4.27
CA PRO A 121 10.58 13.75 4.08
C PRO A 121 10.46 14.14 2.60
N TYR A 122 9.21 14.21 2.11
CA TYR A 122 8.87 14.58 0.72
C TYR A 122 9.42 13.61 -0.35
N ALA A 123 9.71 12.37 0.00
CA ALA A 123 10.24 11.36 -0.90
C ALA A 123 9.23 10.23 -1.17
N SER A 124 7.97 10.59 -1.41
CA SER A 124 6.89 9.63 -1.74
C SER A 124 7.21 8.82 -3.01
N GLU A 125 7.94 9.41 -3.97
CA GLU A 125 8.41 8.74 -5.17
C GLU A 125 9.37 7.57 -4.89
N GLN A 126 9.95 7.51 -3.69
CA GLN A 126 10.79 6.38 -3.25
C GLN A 126 9.94 5.19 -2.76
N ASN A 127 8.64 5.37 -2.59
CA ASN A 127 7.76 4.30 -2.16
C ASN A 127 7.16 3.53 -3.36
N PRO A 128 7.66 2.31 -3.69
CA PRO A 128 7.18 1.56 -4.85
C PRO A 128 5.69 1.23 -4.82
N ILE A 129 5.07 1.23 -3.64
CA ILE A 129 3.64 0.94 -3.50
C ILE A 129 2.75 1.99 -4.16
N GLU A 130 3.25 3.22 -4.36
CA GLU A 130 2.54 4.26 -5.10
C GLU A 130 2.21 3.83 -6.55
N HIS A 131 3.11 3.07 -7.18
CA HIS A 131 2.86 2.48 -8.50
C HIS A 131 1.73 1.45 -8.46
N VAL A 132 1.61 0.68 -7.37
CA VAL A 132 0.50 -0.27 -7.19
C VAL A 132 -0.83 0.49 -7.14
N TRP A 133 -0.88 1.59 -6.39
CA TRP A 133 -2.07 2.45 -6.34
C TRP A 133 -2.43 3.06 -7.69
N GLN A 134 -1.42 3.50 -8.44
CA GLN A 134 -1.62 4.02 -9.79
C GLN A 134 -2.22 2.96 -10.72
N ILE A 135 -1.70 1.72 -10.70
CA ILE A 135 -2.22 0.60 -11.48
C ILE A 135 -3.68 0.33 -11.13
N GLY A 136 -4.01 0.27 -9.83
CA GLY A 136 -5.39 0.06 -9.37
C GLY A 136 -6.34 1.16 -9.84
N LYS A 137 -5.93 2.42 -9.71
CA LYS A 137 -6.72 3.57 -10.18
C LYS A 137 -6.85 3.59 -11.71
N GLN A 138 -5.80 3.21 -12.46
CA GLN A 138 -5.86 3.09 -13.92
C GLN A 138 -6.81 1.96 -14.35
N TYR A 139 -6.81 0.84 -13.65
CA TYR A 139 -7.73 -0.27 -13.93
C TYR A 139 -9.19 0.15 -13.71
N VAL A 140 -9.50 0.87 -12.63
CA VAL A 140 -10.82 1.46 -12.41
C VAL A 140 -11.21 2.39 -13.57
N ARG A 141 -10.30 3.28 -13.99
CA ARG A 141 -10.55 4.20 -15.10
C ARG A 141 -10.79 3.48 -16.42
N ALA A 142 -10.06 2.40 -16.70
CA ALA A 142 -10.26 1.62 -17.93
C ALA A 142 -11.65 0.96 -17.99
N LEU A 143 -12.23 0.66 -16.85
CA LEU A 143 -13.55 0.02 -16.73
C LEU A 143 -14.71 1.01 -16.52
N PHE A 144 -14.47 2.33 -16.60
CA PHE A 144 -15.47 3.34 -16.20
C PHE A 144 -16.83 3.19 -16.89
N HIS A 145 -16.87 2.68 -18.13
CA HIS A 145 -18.12 2.45 -18.85
C HIS A 145 -19.04 1.40 -18.19
N SER A 146 -18.47 0.46 -17.44
CA SER A 146 -19.20 -0.65 -16.81
C SER A 146 -19.49 -0.42 -15.32
N LEU A 147 -18.80 0.53 -14.68
CA LEU A 147 -18.96 0.80 -13.25
C LEU A 147 -20.17 1.71 -13.03
N ARG A 148 -21.13 1.27 -12.21
CA ARG A 148 -22.39 1.98 -11.94
C ARG A 148 -22.54 2.39 -10.50
N THR A 149 -21.90 1.70 -9.58
CA THR A 149 -22.01 1.91 -8.14
C THR A 149 -20.62 2.05 -7.52
N PHE A 150 -20.57 2.59 -6.31
CA PHE A 150 -19.31 2.63 -5.55
C PHE A 150 -18.79 1.22 -5.24
N SER A 151 -19.69 0.26 -5.06
CA SER A 151 -19.33 -1.15 -4.90
C SER A 151 -18.60 -1.71 -6.14
N ASP A 152 -19.03 -1.32 -7.35
CA ASP A 152 -18.33 -1.73 -8.57
C ASP A 152 -16.92 -1.13 -8.64
N ILE A 153 -16.78 0.14 -8.25
CA ILE A 153 -15.48 0.84 -8.19
C ILE A 153 -14.54 0.12 -7.20
N LYS A 154 -15.04 -0.21 -6.00
CA LYS A 154 -14.29 -0.99 -5.01
C LYS A 154 -13.86 -2.33 -5.57
N GLY A 155 -14.81 -3.10 -6.12
CA GLY A 155 -14.53 -4.43 -6.68
C GLY A 155 -13.52 -4.39 -7.83
N ALA A 156 -13.56 -3.35 -8.67
CA ALA A 156 -12.55 -3.14 -9.72
C ALA A 156 -11.18 -2.82 -9.13
N PHE A 157 -11.11 -1.92 -8.15
CA PHE A 157 -9.86 -1.55 -7.49
C PHE A 157 -9.21 -2.73 -6.77
N GLU A 158 -9.99 -3.54 -6.07
CA GLU A 158 -9.49 -4.67 -5.30
C GLU A 158 -8.84 -5.80 -6.12
N ARG A 159 -9.01 -5.78 -7.45
CA ARG A 159 -8.31 -6.71 -8.34
C ARG A 159 -6.80 -6.66 -8.20
N ILE A 160 -6.24 -5.54 -7.73
CA ILE A 160 -4.80 -5.42 -7.48
C ILE A 160 -4.27 -6.43 -6.44
N LYS A 161 -5.11 -6.92 -5.53
CA LYS A 161 -4.69 -7.92 -4.52
C LYS A 161 -4.27 -9.26 -5.11
N ASP A 162 -4.78 -9.59 -6.31
CA ASP A 162 -4.50 -10.84 -7.01
C ASP A 162 -3.31 -10.72 -7.97
N MET A 163 -2.73 -9.53 -8.09
CA MET A 163 -1.58 -9.24 -8.95
C MET A 163 -0.26 -9.48 -8.22
N ARG A 164 0.78 -9.72 -9.00
CA ARG A 164 2.18 -9.65 -8.55
C ARG A 164 2.85 -8.48 -9.24
N PHE A 165 3.61 -7.74 -8.48
CA PHE A 165 4.25 -6.53 -8.96
C PHE A 165 5.76 -6.73 -9.04
N THR A 166 6.32 -6.41 -10.21
CA THR A 166 7.77 -6.38 -10.43
C THR A 166 8.12 -4.98 -10.92
N PHE A 167 8.94 -4.29 -10.17
CA PHE A 167 9.43 -2.98 -10.54
C PHE A 167 10.93 -3.06 -10.76
N GLY A 168 11.42 -2.51 -11.90
CA GLY A 168 12.85 -2.45 -12.20
C GLY A 168 13.64 -1.76 -11.08
N ASP A 169 13.03 -0.75 -10.47
CA ASP A 169 13.65 0.01 -9.37
C ASP A 169 13.81 -0.80 -8.08
N LEU A 170 13.01 -1.86 -7.87
CA LEU A 170 13.23 -2.77 -6.74
C LEU A 170 14.58 -3.49 -6.83
N ALA A 171 15.11 -3.72 -8.03
CA ALA A 171 16.43 -4.31 -8.22
C ALA A 171 17.54 -3.47 -7.57
N MET A 172 17.38 -2.15 -7.54
CA MET A 172 18.34 -1.24 -6.91
C MET A 172 18.36 -1.44 -5.38
N TYR A 173 17.21 -1.64 -4.74
CA TYR A 173 17.12 -1.96 -3.31
C TYR A 173 17.67 -3.36 -2.99
N MET A 174 17.48 -4.32 -3.90
CA MET A 174 17.96 -5.70 -3.74
C MET A 174 19.48 -5.81 -3.89
N SER A 175 20.08 -5.01 -4.76
CA SER A 175 21.55 -5.02 -4.99
C SER A 175 22.36 -4.50 -3.79
N THR A 176 21.73 -3.75 -2.90
CA THR A 176 22.35 -3.23 -1.68
C THR A 176 22.14 -4.13 -0.47
N CYS A 177 21.37 -5.22 -0.59
CA CYS A 177 21.13 -6.16 0.50
C CYS A 177 22.32 -7.13 0.64
N PRO A 178 23.00 -7.19 1.80
CA PRO A 178 24.21 -8.02 1.98
C PRO A 178 24.01 -9.52 1.71
N GLU A 179 22.80 -10.03 1.89
CA GLU A 179 22.47 -11.45 1.68
C GLU A 179 22.47 -11.87 0.21
N ASN A 180 22.37 -10.92 -0.74
CA ASN A 180 22.39 -11.23 -2.18
C ASN A 180 23.80 -11.18 -2.81
N GLN A 181 24.83 -10.76 -2.08
CA GLN A 181 26.20 -10.73 -2.59
C GLN A 181 26.90 -12.11 -2.55
N GLN A 182 26.25 -13.14 -1.98
CA GLN A 182 26.80 -14.50 -1.90
C GLN A 182 26.24 -15.48 -2.94
N ALA A 183 25.41 -15.02 -3.87
CA ALA A 183 24.72 -15.86 -4.88
C ALA A 183 25.11 -15.51 -6.33
N ILE A 184 26.36 -15.10 -6.59
CA ILE A 184 26.95 -14.99 -7.93
C ILE A 184 28.19 -15.84 -7.99
#